data_a69d965992b3d368a37cf006c1dc5614
#
_entry.id   a69d965992b3d368a37cf006c1dc5614
#
_cell.length_a   1.000
_cell.length_b   1.000
_cell.length_c   1.000
_cell.angle_alpha   90.00
_cell.angle_beta   90.00
_cell.angle_gamma   90.00
#
_symmetry.space_group_name_H-M   'P 1'
#
loop_
_entity.id
_entity.type
_entity.pdbx_description
1 polymer ?
#
loop_
_entity_poly.entity_id
_entity_poly.type
_entity_poly.pdbx_seq_one_letter_code
_entity_poly.pdbx_strand_id
1 'polypeptide(L)'
;DYWSVTLWDDIIKSETDSGTCSNAAGNTRAANRPGRELIGYAPENDTRTPEQIQADNEGGIKTLLSMDPPEHGLHRGAVSESVGPANLADLEPLIRERIAGILDALPIGEEFDWVDKVSIELTAMTLATLFNYPQERRRELTFWSDIMTVTPGPGQIVETQAEVDAARQQFFGAIAKLYQERGAAEPAMDFMSLMAHSPQAKGFTLPEILGDSIILLVGGNDTTRNTLTGSVYAMDRFKEQNEKLRANPALIPNMVSETIRWQTPLTHMMRKANE
;
A
#
# COMPACT_ATOMS: atom_id res chain seq x y z
N ASP A 1 18.31 0.78 20.58
CA ASP A 1 18.21 2.25 20.50
C ASP A 1 17.98 2.67 19.07
N TYR A 2 17.31 3.80 18.85
CA TYR A 2 17.06 4.38 17.52
C TYR A 2 17.06 5.90 17.61
N TRP A 3 17.34 6.55 16.49
CA TRP A 3 17.23 7.99 16.34
C TRP A 3 15.90 8.32 15.65
N SER A 4 15.24 9.37 16.10
CA SER A 4 14.05 9.91 15.45
C SER A 4 14.45 11.10 14.58
N VAL A 5 14.31 10.94 13.26
CA VAL A 5 14.61 11.99 12.27
C VAL A 5 13.31 12.69 11.93
N THR A 6 13.20 13.98 12.24
CA THR A 6 11.93 14.74 12.11
C THR A 6 12.07 16.02 11.29
N LEU A 7 13.29 16.46 10.98
CA LEU A 7 13.50 17.61 10.12
C LEU A 7 13.49 17.20 8.65
N TRP A 8 12.84 18.01 7.82
CA TRP A 8 12.65 17.72 6.40
C TRP A 8 13.96 17.41 5.67
N ASP A 9 14.97 18.26 5.82
CA ASP A 9 16.26 18.08 5.13
C ASP A 9 16.98 16.81 5.58
N ASP A 10 16.90 16.46 6.85
CA ASP A 10 17.49 15.24 7.40
C ASP A 10 16.75 14.00 6.92
N ILE A 11 15.42 14.07 6.81
CA ILE A 11 14.60 13.01 6.23
C ILE A 11 15.01 12.79 4.78
N ILE A 12 15.04 13.84 3.96
CA ILE A 12 15.44 13.74 2.54
C ILE A 12 16.84 13.15 2.40
N LYS A 13 17.79 13.60 3.22
CA LYS A 13 19.15 13.07 3.23
C LYS A 13 19.18 11.58 3.56
N SER A 14 18.45 11.16 4.59
CA SER A 14 18.39 9.74 4.99
C SER A 14 17.70 8.87 3.95
N GLU A 15 16.69 9.39 3.24
CA GLU A 15 15.93 8.67 2.21
C GLU A 15 16.72 8.55 0.89
N THR A 16 17.63 9.46 0.60
CA THR A 16 18.39 9.48 -0.65
C THR A 16 19.79 8.87 -0.54
N ASP A 17 20.32 8.67 0.67
CA ASP A 17 21.62 8.06 0.94
C ASP A 17 21.49 6.59 1.30
N SER A 18 21.25 5.75 0.29
CA SER A 18 21.18 4.30 0.48
C SER A 18 22.51 3.64 0.87
N GLY A 19 23.64 4.33 0.70
CA GLY A 19 24.95 3.85 1.13
C GLY A 19 25.08 3.87 2.66
N THR A 20 24.57 4.91 3.30
CA THR A 20 24.57 5.06 4.76
C THR A 20 23.29 4.51 5.40
N CYS A 21 22.14 4.60 4.71
CA CYS A 21 20.82 4.30 5.25
C CYS A 21 20.14 3.16 4.48
N SER A 22 20.34 1.92 4.93
CA SER A 22 19.81 0.70 4.28
C SER A 22 18.32 0.44 4.59
N ASN A 23 17.61 -0.04 3.57
CA ASN A 23 16.26 -0.59 3.68
C ASN A 23 16.25 -2.12 3.93
N ALA A 24 17.36 -2.82 3.65
CA ALA A 24 17.40 -4.28 3.66
C ALA A 24 17.09 -4.90 5.03
N ALA A 25 17.24 -4.12 6.11
CA ALA A 25 16.89 -4.55 7.46
C ALA A 25 15.40 -4.39 7.82
N GLY A 26 14.56 -4.03 6.85
CA GLY A 26 13.13 -3.73 7.02
C GLY A 26 12.85 -2.23 7.15
N ASN A 27 11.64 -1.86 6.81
CA ASN A 27 11.22 -0.48 6.65
C ASN A 27 10.26 0.02 7.75
N THR A 28 9.87 -0.84 8.67
CA THR A 28 9.05 -0.47 9.82
C THR A 28 9.71 -0.92 11.11
N ARG A 29 9.43 -0.20 12.17
CA ARG A 29 9.98 -0.50 13.51
C ARG A 29 9.64 -1.93 13.99
N ALA A 30 8.53 -2.49 13.52
CA ALA A 30 8.09 -3.84 13.83
C ALA A 30 8.93 -4.94 13.21
N ALA A 31 9.43 -4.70 12.01
CA ALA A 31 10.14 -5.71 11.24
C ALA A 31 11.44 -6.21 11.91
N ASN A 32 12.00 -5.44 12.86
CA ASN A 32 13.39 -5.64 13.29
C ASN A 32 13.63 -5.88 14.77
N ARG A 33 12.62 -6.07 15.59
CA ARG A 33 12.86 -6.37 17.02
C ARG A 33 11.84 -7.33 17.62
N PRO A 34 12.30 -8.48 18.14
CA PRO A 34 11.50 -9.31 19.01
C PRO A 34 10.98 -8.50 20.22
N GLY A 35 9.73 -8.71 20.59
CA GLY A 35 9.15 -8.09 21.77
C GLY A 35 8.85 -6.60 21.65
N ARG A 36 8.48 -6.11 20.46
CA ARG A 36 8.14 -4.72 20.28
C ARG A 36 6.67 -4.43 20.24
N GLU A 37 6.36 -3.40 21.01
CA GLU A 37 5.07 -2.73 20.91
C GLU A 37 4.97 -1.98 19.57
N LEU A 38 4.21 -2.53 18.65
CA LEU A 38 3.48 -1.76 17.66
C LEU A 38 2.21 -1.26 18.32
N ILE A 39 1.64 -0.19 17.81
CA ILE A 39 0.25 0.12 18.12
C ILE A 39 -0.58 -1.12 17.72
N GLY A 40 -1.15 -1.81 18.70
CA GLY A 40 -1.89 -3.06 18.51
C GLY A 40 -1.09 -4.37 18.57
N TYR A 41 0.23 -4.33 18.70
CA TYR A 41 1.04 -5.52 18.95
C TYR A 41 1.28 -5.69 20.45
N ALA A 42 0.86 -6.82 21.01
CA ALA A 42 1.10 -7.21 22.39
C ALA A 42 2.23 -8.25 22.41
N PRO A 43 3.48 -7.86 22.79
CA PRO A 43 4.63 -8.77 22.82
C PRO A 43 4.42 -9.99 23.70
N GLU A 44 3.59 -9.83 24.73
CA GLU A 44 3.21 -10.92 25.64
C GLU A 44 2.41 -12.03 24.98
N ASN A 45 1.85 -11.78 23.81
CA ASN A 45 1.11 -12.76 23.01
C ASN A 45 1.95 -13.39 21.89
N ASP A 46 3.18 -12.93 21.68
CA ASP A 46 4.08 -13.53 20.69
C ASP A 46 4.81 -14.73 21.33
N THR A 47 4.37 -15.92 20.96
CA THR A 47 4.92 -17.18 21.46
C THR A 47 6.16 -17.68 20.69
N ARG A 48 6.59 -16.94 19.65
CA ARG A 48 7.75 -17.31 18.83
C ARG A 48 9.06 -17.06 19.59
N THR A 49 10.03 -17.95 19.40
CA THR A 49 11.39 -17.73 19.90
C THR A 49 12.13 -16.67 19.05
N PRO A 50 13.21 -16.06 19.57
CA PRO A 50 14.05 -15.16 18.77
C PRO A 50 14.55 -15.79 17.47
N GLU A 51 14.88 -17.09 17.49
CA GLU A 51 15.34 -17.86 16.33
C GLU A 51 14.20 -18.04 15.31
N GLN A 52 12.97 -18.28 15.78
CA GLN A 52 11.78 -18.36 14.89
C GLN A 52 11.49 -17.01 14.24
N ILE A 53 11.59 -15.93 15.01
CA ILE A 53 11.39 -14.57 14.46
C ILE A 53 12.49 -14.24 13.44
N GLN A 54 13.73 -14.64 13.69
CA GLN A 54 14.83 -14.45 12.75
C GLN A 54 14.61 -15.31 11.48
N ALA A 55 14.22 -16.56 11.61
CA ALA A 55 13.90 -17.44 10.48
C ALA A 55 12.72 -16.91 9.64
N ASP A 56 11.68 -16.39 10.30
CA ASP A 56 10.55 -15.75 9.64
C ASP A 56 10.98 -14.49 8.85
N ASN A 57 11.90 -13.70 9.40
CA ASN A 57 12.45 -12.53 8.73
C ASN A 57 13.40 -12.89 7.58
N GLU A 58 14.18 -13.96 7.70
CA GLU A 58 15.10 -14.45 6.66
C GLU A 58 14.37 -15.25 5.57
N GLY A 59 13.32 -15.98 5.93
CA GLY A 59 12.47 -16.76 5.02
C GLY A 59 11.26 -16.00 4.47
N GLY A 60 11.03 -14.77 4.93
CA GLY A 60 9.90 -13.93 4.52
C GLY A 60 9.99 -13.51 3.05
N ILE A 61 8.82 -13.24 2.48
CA ILE A 61 8.73 -12.68 1.13
C ILE A 61 9.28 -11.25 1.17
N LYS A 62 10.41 -11.01 0.50
CA LYS A 62 10.97 -9.67 0.33
C LYS A 62 10.06 -8.83 -0.57
N THR A 63 9.90 -7.57 -0.21
CA THR A 63 9.25 -6.56 -1.04
C THR A 63 10.27 -5.54 -1.52
N LEU A 64 9.99 -4.83 -2.60
CA LEU A 64 10.89 -3.79 -3.10
C LEU A 64 11.24 -2.71 -2.05
N LEU A 65 10.40 -2.48 -1.03
CA LEU A 65 10.70 -1.56 0.06
C LEU A 65 11.77 -2.07 1.03
N SER A 66 12.05 -3.38 1.05
CA SER A 66 13.09 -4.01 1.87
C SER A 66 14.33 -4.38 1.07
N MET A 67 14.57 -3.68 -0.03
CA MET A 67 15.72 -3.87 -0.91
C MET A 67 16.57 -2.60 -0.97
N ASP A 68 17.87 -2.79 -1.14
CA ASP A 68 18.82 -1.72 -1.46
C ASP A 68 19.22 -1.77 -2.94
N PRO A 69 19.82 -0.71 -3.51
CA PRO A 69 20.40 -0.78 -4.84
C PRO A 69 21.49 -1.86 -4.95
N PRO A 70 21.62 -2.59 -6.09
CA PRO A 70 20.87 -2.38 -7.35
C PRO A 70 19.51 -3.09 -7.40
N GLU A 71 19.24 -4.03 -6.49
CA GLU A 71 18.03 -4.87 -6.47
C GLU A 71 16.76 -4.02 -6.45
N HIS A 72 16.66 -3.05 -5.54
CA HIS A 72 15.54 -2.10 -5.49
C HIS A 72 15.26 -1.42 -6.82
N GLY A 73 16.33 -1.00 -7.54
CA GLY A 73 16.20 -0.32 -8.83
C GLY A 73 15.55 -1.19 -9.91
N LEU A 74 15.86 -2.49 -9.92
CA LEU A 74 15.28 -3.45 -10.86
C LEU A 74 13.79 -3.67 -10.56
N HIS A 75 13.46 -3.96 -9.31
CA HIS A 75 12.07 -4.22 -8.89
C HIS A 75 11.17 -3.00 -9.07
N ARG A 76 11.63 -1.83 -8.62
CA ARG A 76 10.89 -0.59 -8.82
C ARG A 76 10.75 -0.23 -10.31
N GLY A 77 11.82 -0.40 -11.09
CA GLY A 77 11.82 -0.13 -12.54
C GLY A 77 10.80 -0.98 -13.29
N ALA A 78 10.63 -2.24 -12.89
CA ALA A 78 9.69 -3.16 -13.52
C ALA A 78 8.22 -2.70 -13.48
N VAL A 79 7.82 -1.96 -12.45
CA VAL A 79 6.41 -1.57 -12.22
C VAL A 79 6.15 -0.07 -12.30
N SER A 80 7.19 0.76 -12.36
CA SER A 80 7.07 2.23 -12.26
C SER A 80 6.20 2.85 -13.36
N GLU A 81 6.18 2.27 -14.55
CA GLU A 81 5.40 2.81 -15.68
C GLU A 81 3.90 2.78 -15.40
N SER A 82 3.40 1.75 -14.69
CA SER A 82 1.96 1.60 -14.39
C SER A 82 1.41 2.72 -13.49
N VAL A 83 2.25 3.30 -12.65
CA VAL A 83 1.91 4.44 -11.77
C VAL A 83 2.64 5.72 -12.17
N GLY A 84 3.27 5.72 -13.34
CA GLY A 84 3.92 6.88 -13.93
C GLY A 84 2.91 7.96 -14.34
N PRO A 85 3.34 9.24 -14.42
CA PRO A 85 2.45 10.36 -14.74
C PRO A 85 1.67 10.18 -16.03
N ALA A 86 2.26 9.57 -17.07
CA ALA A 86 1.60 9.33 -18.35
C ALA A 86 0.42 8.35 -18.19
N ASN A 87 0.66 7.17 -17.59
CA ASN A 87 -0.41 6.19 -17.38
C ASN A 87 -1.49 6.69 -16.41
N LEU A 88 -1.11 7.48 -15.39
CA LEU A 88 -2.09 8.09 -14.50
C LEU A 88 -2.96 9.13 -15.20
N ALA A 89 -2.40 9.89 -16.15
CA ALA A 89 -3.17 10.81 -16.99
C ALA A 89 -4.17 10.06 -17.90
N ASP A 90 -3.78 8.90 -18.43
CA ASP A 90 -4.65 8.05 -19.23
C ASP A 90 -5.77 7.39 -18.38
N LEU A 91 -5.49 7.11 -17.11
CA LEU A 91 -6.47 6.55 -16.15
C LEU A 91 -7.40 7.61 -15.56
N GLU A 92 -7.05 8.90 -15.57
CA GLU A 92 -7.84 9.96 -14.96
C GLU A 92 -9.32 9.98 -15.42
N PRO A 93 -9.66 9.90 -16.73
CA PRO A 93 -11.05 9.88 -17.17
C PRO A 93 -11.85 8.72 -16.55
N LEU A 94 -11.26 7.53 -16.49
CA LEU A 94 -11.89 6.35 -15.90
C LEU A 94 -12.09 6.52 -14.38
N ILE A 95 -11.11 7.09 -13.69
CA ILE A 95 -11.21 7.35 -12.23
C ILE A 95 -12.32 8.38 -11.98
N ARG A 96 -12.43 9.43 -12.80
CA ARG A 96 -13.49 10.43 -12.71
C ARG A 96 -14.88 9.84 -12.95
N GLU A 97 -15.04 8.98 -13.95
CA GLU A 97 -16.30 8.27 -14.20
C GLU A 97 -16.70 7.41 -13.00
N ARG A 98 -15.76 6.66 -12.44
CA ARG A 98 -16.01 5.80 -11.29
C ARG A 98 -16.43 6.57 -10.04
N ILE A 99 -15.70 7.64 -9.71
CA ILE A 99 -16.07 8.45 -8.53
C ILE A 99 -17.42 9.16 -8.74
N ALA A 100 -17.74 9.61 -9.94
CA ALA A 100 -19.05 10.17 -10.23
C ALA A 100 -20.15 9.13 -10.01
N GLY A 101 -19.99 7.90 -10.53
CA GLY A 101 -20.94 6.81 -10.31
C GLY A 101 -21.07 6.41 -8.83
N ILE A 102 -19.97 6.41 -8.07
CA ILE A 102 -20.01 6.15 -6.61
C ILE A 102 -20.84 7.25 -5.92
N LEU A 103 -20.55 8.53 -6.21
CA LEU A 103 -21.22 9.66 -5.56
C LEU A 103 -22.71 9.75 -5.95
N ASP A 104 -23.06 9.47 -7.20
CA ASP A 104 -24.43 9.45 -7.67
C ASP A 104 -25.28 8.32 -7.05
N ALA A 105 -24.63 7.23 -6.63
CA ALA A 105 -25.29 6.10 -5.96
C ALA A 105 -25.46 6.28 -4.44
N LEU A 106 -24.95 7.38 -3.85
CA LEU A 106 -25.06 7.60 -2.41
C LEU A 106 -26.51 7.91 -2.01
N PRO A 107 -26.97 7.44 -0.84
CA PRO A 107 -28.31 7.75 -0.35
C PRO A 107 -28.44 9.25 -0.04
N ILE A 108 -29.61 9.83 -0.41
CA ILE A 108 -29.91 11.23 -0.14
C ILE A 108 -30.82 11.32 1.09
N GLY A 109 -30.39 12.09 2.09
CA GLY A 109 -31.16 12.31 3.31
C GLY A 109 -31.06 11.18 4.34
N GLU A 110 -30.15 10.25 4.15
CA GLU A 110 -29.86 9.14 5.06
C GLU A 110 -28.39 9.15 5.50
N GLU A 111 -28.10 8.66 6.69
CA GLU A 111 -26.75 8.40 7.15
C GLU A 111 -26.15 7.20 6.41
N PHE A 112 -24.87 7.29 6.06
CA PHE A 112 -24.13 6.18 5.46
C PHE A 112 -22.64 6.20 5.89
N ASP A 113 -21.99 5.05 5.78
CA ASP A 113 -20.56 4.91 5.99
C ASP A 113 -19.79 5.38 4.75
N TRP A 114 -19.12 6.55 4.86
CA TRP A 114 -18.26 7.10 3.81
C TRP A 114 -17.10 6.18 3.47
N VAL A 115 -16.50 5.53 4.47
CA VAL A 115 -15.35 4.65 4.26
C VAL A 115 -15.76 3.48 3.37
N ASP A 116 -16.86 2.82 3.72
CA ASP A 116 -17.38 1.68 2.95
C ASP A 116 -17.86 2.08 1.56
N LYS A 117 -18.71 3.13 1.48
CA LYS A 117 -19.40 3.49 0.23
C LYS A 117 -18.52 4.24 -0.76
N VAL A 118 -17.51 4.98 -0.29
CA VAL A 118 -16.70 5.83 -1.18
C VAL A 118 -15.22 5.44 -1.15
N SER A 119 -14.57 5.52 0.01
CA SER A 119 -13.12 5.40 0.07
C SER A 119 -12.63 4.00 -0.34
N ILE A 120 -13.27 2.94 0.18
CA ILE A 120 -12.96 1.55 -0.18
C ILE A 120 -13.35 1.26 -1.63
N GLU A 121 -14.52 1.70 -2.07
CA GLU A 121 -14.97 1.43 -3.45
C GLU A 121 -14.01 2.02 -4.48
N LEU A 122 -13.63 3.30 -4.32
CA LEU A 122 -12.75 3.96 -5.28
C LEU A 122 -11.34 3.32 -5.30
N THR A 123 -10.78 3.02 -4.12
CA THR A 123 -9.46 2.38 -4.06
C THR A 123 -9.48 0.96 -4.62
N ALA A 124 -10.50 0.17 -4.30
CA ALA A 124 -10.67 -1.18 -4.81
C ALA A 124 -10.84 -1.22 -6.33
N MET A 125 -11.67 -0.33 -6.90
CA MET A 125 -11.83 -0.20 -8.36
C MET A 125 -10.53 0.19 -9.05
N THR A 126 -9.77 1.11 -8.48
CA THR A 126 -8.49 1.57 -9.03
C THR A 126 -7.44 0.48 -8.98
N LEU A 127 -7.30 -0.20 -7.85
CA LEU A 127 -6.39 -1.34 -7.71
C LEU A 127 -6.74 -2.48 -8.66
N ALA A 128 -8.01 -2.82 -8.79
CA ALA A 128 -8.46 -3.84 -9.73
C ALA A 128 -8.06 -3.50 -11.18
N THR A 129 -8.05 -2.21 -11.54
CA THR A 129 -7.54 -1.77 -12.85
C THR A 129 -6.02 -1.93 -12.94
N LEU A 130 -5.28 -1.46 -11.94
CA LEU A 130 -3.82 -1.51 -11.94
C LEU A 130 -3.27 -2.94 -11.90
N PHE A 131 -3.98 -3.87 -11.26
CA PHE A 131 -3.64 -5.30 -11.26
C PHE A 131 -4.22 -6.08 -12.45
N ASN A 132 -5.13 -5.46 -13.21
CA ASN A 132 -6.00 -6.16 -14.19
C ASN A 132 -6.79 -7.31 -13.54
N TYR A 133 -7.31 -7.04 -12.35
CA TYR A 133 -8.11 -7.97 -11.56
C TYR A 133 -9.62 -7.78 -11.85
N PRO A 134 -10.45 -8.83 -11.81
CA PRO A 134 -11.89 -8.70 -12.08
C PRO A 134 -12.57 -7.68 -11.18
N GLN A 135 -13.27 -6.71 -11.78
CA GLN A 135 -13.92 -5.61 -11.03
C GLN A 135 -15.00 -6.09 -10.07
N GLU A 136 -15.71 -7.15 -10.41
CA GLU A 136 -16.72 -7.79 -9.56
C GLU A 136 -16.14 -8.42 -8.30
N ARG A 137 -14.84 -8.72 -8.31
CA ARG A 137 -14.08 -9.29 -7.18
C ARG A 137 -13.17 -8.28 -6.49
N ARG A 138 -13.22 -7.01 -6.84
CA ARG A 138 -12.31 -5.95 -6.36
C ARG A 138 -12.17 -5.87 -4.84
N ARG A 139 -13.26 -6.18 -4.09
CA ARG A 139 -13.25 -6.17 -2.61
C ARG A 139 -12.32 -7.22 -2.00
N GLU A 140 -11.96 -8.26 -2.74
CA GLU A 140 -10.94 -9.23 -2.30
C GLU A 140 -9.56 -8.58 -2.17
N LEU A 141 -9.23 -7.63 -3.05
CA LEU A 141 -7.97 -6.87 -2.96
C LEU A 141 -7.91 -6.04 -1.66
N THR A 142 -9.01 -5.40 -1.28
CA THR A 142 -9.09 -4.68 0.00
C THR A 142 -8.93 -5.64 1.18
N PHE A 143 -9.66 -6.75 1.19
CA PHE A 143 -9.55 -7.76 2.24
C PHE A 143 -8.12 -8.30 2.37
N TRP A 144 -7.48 -8.67 1.27
CA TRP A 144 -6.10 -9.15 1.31
C TRP A 144 -5.11 -8.09 1.76
N SER A 145 -5.31 -6.84 1.39
CA SER A 145 -4.49 -5.72 1.89
C SER A 145 -4.58 -5.60 3.41
N ASP A 146 -5.79 -5.65 3.96
CA ASP A 146 -6.02 -5.60 5.40
C ASP A 146 -5.37 -6.80 6.11
N ILE A 147 -5.46 -8.01 5.51
CA ILE A 147 -4.82 -9.24 6.02
C ILE A 147 -3.28 -9.15 6.06
N MET A 148 -2.65 -8.41 5.14
CA MET A 148 -1.18 -8.26 5.14
C MET A 148 -0.66 -7.42 6.32
N THR A 149 -1.53 -6.62 6.94
CA THR A 149 -1.16 -5.67 7.99
C THR A 149 -1.82 -5.95 9.34
N VAL A 150 -2.84 -6.83 9.40
CA VAL A 150 -3.60 -7.11 10.61
C VAL A 150 -2.79 -7.95 11.60
N THR A 151 -2.96 -7.65 12.88
CA THR A 151 -2.64 -8.57 13.97
C THR A 151 -3.92 -9.31 14.34
N PRO A 152 -3.99 -10.65 14.19
CA PRO A 152 -5.19 -11.41 14.49
C PRO A 152 -5.55 -11.34 15.97
N GLY A 153 -6.86 -11.32 16.26
CA GLY A 153 -7.34 -11.27 17.64
C GLY A 153 -8.85 -11.03 17.74
N PRO A 154 -9.43 -11.15 18.93
CA PRO A 154 -10.85 -10.94 19.14
C PRO A 154 -11.35 -9.60 18.62
N GLY A 155 -12.39 -9.62 17.79
CA GLY A 155 -13.01 -8.42 17.20
C GLY A 155 -12.23 -7.79 16.03
N GLN A 156 -11.14 -8.40 15.60
CA GLN A 156 -10.42 -8.02 14.38
C GLN A 156 -11.08 -8.66 13.14
N ILE A 157 -10.66 -8.24 11.95
CA ILE A 157 -11.14 -8.78 10.66
C ILE A 157 -10.90 -10.30 10.54
N VAL A 158 -9.88 -10.81 11.24
CA VAL A 158 -9.59 -12.22 11.47
C VAL A 158 -9.14 -12.41 12.92
N GLU A 159 -9.48 -13.54 13.51
CA GLU A 159 -9.25 -13.79 14.93
C GLU A 159 -8.05 -14.70 15.17
N THR A 160 -7.64 -15.48 14.18
CA THR A 160 -6.59 -16.49 14.32
C THR A 160 -5.50 -16.34 13.25
N GLN A 161 -4.28 -16.80 13.60
CA GLN A 161 -3.18 -16.87 12.64
C GLN A 161 -3.49 -17.81 11.45
N ALA A 162 -4.23 -18.88 11.70
CA ALA A 162 -4.64 -19.82 10.63
C ALA A 162 -5.53 -19.15 9.58
N GLU A 163 -6.39 -18.22 9.97
CA GLU A 163 -7.20 -17.43 9.03
C GLU A 163 -6.35 -16.46 8.23
N VAL A 164 -5.36 -15.81 8.86
CA VAL A 164 -4.37 -14.97 8.17
C VAL A 164 -3.63 -15.79 7.12
N ASP A 165 -3.11 -16.95 7.49
CA ASP A 165 -2.33 -17.80 6.58
C ASP A 165 -3.18 -18.32 5.42
N ALA A 166 -4.43 -18.71 5.68
CA ALA A 166 -5.37 -19.13 4.65
C ALA A 166 -5.66 -17.98 3.65
N ALA A 167 -5.90 -16.77 4.14
CA ALA A 167 -6.15 -15.61 3.30
C ALA A 167 -4.91 -15.20 2.48
N ARG A 168 -3.71 -15.29 3.05
CA ARG A 168 -2.45 -15.08 2.34
C ARG A 168 -2.25 -16.10 1.21
N GLN A 169 -2.56 -17.37 1.45
CA GLN A 169 -2.49 -18.39 0.42
C GLN A 169 -3.48 -18.14 -0.72
N GLN A 170 -4.70 -17.68 -0.41
CA GLN A 170 -5.66 -17.27 -1.45
C GLN A 170 -5.12 -16.13 -2.31
N PHE A 171 -4.57 -15.09 -1.69
CA PHE A 171 -3.91 -14.00 -2.39
C PHE A 171 -2.77 -14.51 -3.29
N PHE A 172 -1.86 -15.30 -2.75
CA PHE A 172 -0.72 -15.82 -3.50
C PHE A 172 -1.16 -16.68 -4.69
N GLY A 173 -2.16 -17.52 -4.51
CA GLY A 173 -2.75 -18.31 -5.60
C GLY A 173 -3.39 -17.44 -6.68
N ALA A 174 -4.12 -16.39 -6.29
CA ALA A 174 -4.75 -15.46 -7.22
C ALA A 174 -3.72 -14.66 -8.01
N ILE A 175 -2.68 -14.12 -7.35
CA ILE A 175 -1.60 -13.36 -8.01
C ILE A 175 -0.77 -14.26 -8.93
N ALA A 176 -0.39 -15.45 -8.48
CA ALA A 176 0.36 -16.40 -9.32
C ALA A 176 -0.40 -16.77 -10.60
N LYS A 177 -1.71 -17.02 -10.47
CA LYS A 177 -2.58 -17.26 -11.62
C LYS A 177 -2.64 -16.06 -12.56
N LEU A 178 -2.87 -14.88 -12.02
CA LEU A 178 -2.97 -13.64 -12.78
C LEU A 178 -1.66 -13.33 -13.52
N TYR A 179 -0.52 -13.53 -12.86
CA TYR A 179 0.81 -13.38 -13.46
C TYR A 179 1.01 -14.32 -14.66
N GLN A 180 0.61 -15.59 -14.53
CA GLN A 180 0.67 -16.57 -15.63
C GLN A 180 -0.24 -16.18 -16.79
N GLU A 181 -1.46 -15.76 -16.52
CA GLU A 181 -2.42 -15.31 -17.52
C GLU A 181 -1.91 -14.07 -18.28
N ARG A 182 -1.34 -13.11 -17.55
CA ARG A 182 -0.77 -11.89 -18.15
C ARG A 182 0.51 -12.19 -18.94
N GLY A 183 1.34 -13.11 -18.49
CA GLY A 183 2.53 -13.56 -19.22
C GLY A 183 2.22 -14.28 -20.54
N ALA A 184 1.03 -14.89 -20.66
CA ALA A 184 0.56 -15.54 -21.88
C ALA A 184 -0.24 -14.59 -22.82
N ALA A 185 -0.56 -13.38 -22.35
CA ALA A 185 -1.32 -12.38 -23.12
C ALA A 185 -0.37 -11.34 -23.75
N GLU A 186 -0.92 -10.49 -24.64
CA GLU A 186 -0.17 -9.35 -25.14
C GLU A 186 0.18 -8.37 -24.00
N PRO A 187 1.34 -7.70 -24.06
CA PRO A 187 1.76 -6.72 -23.07
C PRO A 187 0.73 -5.60 -22.88
N ALA A 188 0.48 -5.21 -21.63
CA ALA A 188 -0.44 -4.15 -21.26
C ALA A 188 0.13 -3.31 -20.10
N MET A 189 -0.46 -2.13 -19.85
CA MET A 189 -0.02 -1.20 -18.83
C MET A 189 -0.69 -1.49 -17.47
N ASP A 190 -0.51 -2.72 -16.98
CA ASP A 190 -0.91 -3.16 -15.65
C ASP A 190 0.27 -3.82 -14.93
N PHE A 191 0.22 -3.89 -13.59
CA PHE A 191 1.30 -4.42 -12.77
C PHE A 191 1.73 -5.84 -13.16
N MET A 192 0.77 -6.72 -13.40
CA MET A 192 1.06 -8.12 -13.70
C MET A 192 1.68 -8.27 -15.07
N SER A 193 1.17 -7.55 -16.06
CA SER A 193 1.73 -7.53 -17.42
C SER A 193 3.15 -6.94 -17.41
N LEU A 194 3.39 -5.84 -16.71
CA LEU A 194 4.71 -5.24 -16.61
C LEU A 194 5.70 -6.20 -15.93
N MET A 195 5.33 -6.85 -14.83
CA MET A 195 6.19 -7.86 -14.19
C MET A 195 6.43 -9.09 -15.07
N ALA A 196 5.50 -9.43 -15.95
CA ALA A 196 5.66 -10.58 -16.85
C ALA A 196 6.51 -10.27 -18.10
N HIS A 197 6.48 -9.03 -18.59
CA HIS A 197 7.07 -8.67 -19.88
C HIS A 197 8.24 -7.66 -19.80
N SER A 198 8.38 -6.95 -18.65
CA SER A 198 9.45 -5.96 -18.48
C SER A 198 10.84 -6.61 -18.56
N PRO A 199 11.78 -6.01 -19.31
CA PRO A 199 13.16 -6.45 -19.30
C PRO A 199 13.81 -6.43 -17.91
N GLN A 200 13.38 -5.51 -17.03
CA GLN A 200 13.86 -5.38 -15.65
C GLN A 200 13.41 -6.56 -14.78
N ALA A 201 12.22 -7.12 -15.03
CA ALA A 201 11.68 -8.26 -14.29
C ALA A 201 12.19 -9.62 -14.83
N LYS A 202 13.03 -9.60 -15.86
CA LYS A 202 13.53 -10.84 -16.45
C LYS A 202 14.33 -11.64 -15.42
N GLY A 203 13.80 -12.81 -15.09
CA GLY A 203 14.42 -13.72 -14.11
C GLY A 203 13.88 -13.57 -12.69
N PHE A 204 12.91 -12.71 -12.46
CA PHE A 204 12.22 -12.65 -11.17
C PHE A 204 11.56 -13.99 -10.85
N THR A 205 11.77 -14.44 -9.64
CA THR A 205 11.14 -15.64 -9.10
C THR A 205 9.71 -15.35 -8.67
N LEU A 206 8.88 -16.38 -8.52
CA LEU A 206 7.51 -16.20 -8.04
C LEU A 206 7.45 -15.53 -6.65
N PRO A 207 8.29 -15.85 -5.65
CA PRO A 207 8.33 -15.11 -4.38
C PRO A 207 8.59 -13.61 -4.55
N GLU A 208 9.46 -13.19 -5.47
CA GLU A 208 9.73 -11.77 -5.75
C GLU A 208 8.51 -11.09 -6.38
N ILE A 209 7.85 -11.72 -7.35
CA ILE A 209 6.59 -11.23 -7.94
C ILE A 209 5.50 -11.06 -6.86
N LEU A 210 5.38 -12.04 -5.96
CA LEU A 210 4.43 -11.96 -4.84
C LEU A 210 4.78 -10.84 -3.86
N GLY A 211 6.07 -10.65 -3.56
CA GLY A 211 6.55 -9.59 -2.69
C GLY A 211 6.24 -8.20 -3.24
N ASP A 212 6.53 -7.96 -4.51
CA ASP A 212 6.19 -6.69 -5.16
C ASP A 212 4.68 -6.49 -5.25
N SER A 213 3.91 -7.56 -5.48
CA SER A 213 2.45 -7.49 -5.48
C SER A 213 1.88 -7.12 -4.11
N ILE A 214 2.45 -7.61 -3.00
CA ILE A 214 2.03 -7.23 -1.64
C ILE A 214 2.19 -5.72 -1.44
N ILE A 215 3.35 -5.17 -1.78
CA ILE A 215 3.59 -3.75 -1.50
C ILE A 215 2.77 -2.82 -2.41
N LEU A 216 2.55 -3.21 -3.66
CA LEU A 216 1.66 -2.48 -4.56
C LEU A 216 0.22 -2.50 -4.07
N LEU A 217 -0.24 -3.66 -3.56
CA LEU A 217 -1.56 -3.82 -2.98
C LEU A 217 -1.74 -2.95 -1.72
N VAL A 218 -0.88 -3.14 -0.72
CA VAL A 218 -0.97 -2.45 0.58
C VAL A 218 -0.77 -0.94 0.41
N GLY A 219 0.25 -0.53 -0.33
CA GLY A 219 0.56 0.88 -0.55
C GLY A 219 -0.51 1.62 -1.35
N GLY A 220 -1.17 0.96 -2.30
CA GLY A 220 -2.23 1.55 -3.10
C GLY A 220 -3.61 1.56 -2.43
N ASN A 221 -3.85 0.70 -1.46
CA ASN A 221 -5.14 0.57 -0.78
C ASN A 221 -5.25 1.49 0.44
N ASP A 222 -4.51 1.19 1.49
CA ASP A 222 -4.76 1.74 2.82
C ASP A 222 -4.42 3.23 2.92
N THR A 223 -3.27 3.65 2.41
CA THR A 223 -2.85 5.05 2.47
C THR A 223 -3.78 5.96 1.67
N THR A 224 -4.24 5.52 0.51
CA THR A 224 -5.18 6.27 -0.35
C THR A 224 -6.57 6.31 0.28
N ARG A 225 -7.09 5.20 0.77
CA ARG A 225 -8.36 5.10 1.51
C ARG A 225 -8.39 6.07 2.69
N ASN A 226 -7.34 6.06 3.51
CA ASN A 226 -7.24 6.95 4.67
C ASN A 226 -7.12 8.42 4.27
N THR A 227 -6.39 8.73 3.20
CA THR A 227 -6.30 10.11 2.68
C THR A 227 -7.67 10.62 2.20
N LEU A 228 -8.42 9.81 1.44
CA LEU A 228 -9.77 10.15 0.99
C LEU A 228 -10.72 10.41 2.17
N THR A 229 -10.72 9.51 3.15
CA THR A 229 -11.52 9.66 4.37
C THR A 229 -11.11 10.89 5.17
N GLY A 230 -9.81 11.07 5.37
CA GLY A 230 -9.24 12.21 6.09
C GLY A 230 -9.54 13.55 5.41
N SER A 231 -9.60 13.58 4.07
CA SER A 231 -9.98 14.79 3.32
C SER A 231 -11.38 15.27 3.69
N VAL A 232 -12.37 14.37 3.72
CA VAL A 232 -13.76 14.72 4.05
C VAL A 232 -13.88 15.13 5.50
N TYR A 233 -13.24 14.40 6.41
CA TYR A 233 -13.20 14.74 7.82
C TYR A 233 -12.54 16.11 8.06
N ALA A 234 -11.43 16.42 7.39
CA ALA A 234 -10.76 17.71 7.48
C ALA A 234 -11.62 18.85 6.94
N MET A 235 -12.29 18.65 5.79
CA MET A 235 -13.20 19.66 5.23
C MET A 235 -14.40 19.94 6.14
N ASP A 236 -14.87 18.95 6.87
CA ASP A 236 -15.91 19.17 7.89
C ASP A 236 -15.38 19.91 9.12
N ARG A 237 -14.22 19.52 9.62
CA ARG A 237 -13.58 20.10 10.80
C ARG A 237 -13.08 21.53 10.59
N PHE A 238 -12.56 21.85 9.42
CA PHE A 238 -11.96 23.15 9.08
C PHE A 238 -12.81 23.90 8.04
N LYS A 239 -13.99 24.35 8.45
CA LYS A 239 -14.98 25.00 7.58
C LYS A 239 -14.42 26.14 6.74
N GLU A 240 -13.57 27.02 7.34
CA GLU A 240 -12.95 28.13 6.61
C GLU A 240 -12.04 27.67 5.47
N GLN A 241 -11.32 26.56 5.66
CA GLN A 241 -10.47 25.99 4.60
C GLN A 241 -11.31 25.36 3.49
N ASN A 242 -12.42 24.72 3.86
CA ASN A 242 -13.38 24.19 2.90
C ASN A 242 -14.01 25.32 2.06
N GLU A 243 -14.38 26.46 2.68
CA GLU A 243 -14.91 27.64 1.97
C GLU A 243 -13.87 28.21 0.98
N LYS A 244 -12.60 28.33 1.37
CA LYS A 244 -11.50 28.74 0.49
C LYS A 244 -11.33 27.80 -0.70
N LEU A 245 -11.37 26.50 -0.45
CA LEU A 245 -11.27 25.47 -1.50
C LEU A 245 -12.44 25.57 -2.47
N ARG A 246 -13.66 25.71 -1.98
CA ARG A 246 -14.87 25.89 -2.82
C ARG A 246 -14.82 27.16 -3.66
N ALA A 247 -14.28 28.24 -3.10
CA ALA A 247 -14.13 29.52 -3.81
C ALA A 247 -13.00 29.47 -4.86
N ASN A 248 -11.98 28.60 -4.67
CA ASN A 248 -10.86 28.47 -5.59
C ASN A 248 -10.42 27.01 -5.76
N PRO A 249 -11.01 26.24 -6.69
CA PRO A 249 -10.64 24.85 -6.94
C PRO A 249 -9.18 24.63 -7.36
N ALA A 250 -8.45 25.66 -7.80
CA ALA A 250 -7.02 25.55 -8.09
C ALA A 250 -6.16 25.22 -6.86
N LEU A 251 -6.74 25.30 -5.64
CA LEU A 251 -6.11 24.88 -4.41
C LEU A 251 -6.18 23.37 -4.15
N ILE A 252 -6.88 22.59 -4.98
CA ILE A 252 -7.03 21.12 -4.79
C ILE A 252 -5.68 20.41 -4.67
N PRO A 253 -4.65 20.65 -5.51
CA PRO A 253 -3.35 20.00 -5.32
C PRO A 253 -2.72 20.30 -3.96
N ASN A 254 -2.81 21.54 -3.49
CA ASN A 254 -2.31 21.93 -2.17
C ASN A 254 -3.10 21.26 -1.04
N MET A 255 -4.43 21.17 -1.20
CA MET A 255 -5.30 20.48 -0.24
C MET A 255 -4.94 18.99 -0.12
N VAL A 256 -4.65 18.33 -1.25
CA VAL A 256 -4.22 16.91 -1.24
C VAL A 256 -2.92 16.75 -0.46
N SER A 257 -1.91 17.57 -0.74
CA SER A 257 -0.62 17.54 -0.02
C SER A 257 -0.79 17.81 1.48
N GLU A 258 -1.61 18.80 1.83
CA GLU A 258 -1.90 19.14 3.25
C GLU A 258 -2.69 18.04 3.95
N THR A 259 -3.62 17.39 3.26
CA THR A 259 -4.36 16.25 3.83
C THR A 259 -3.43 15.10 4.16
N ILE A 260 -2.51 14.74 3.24
CA ILE A 260 -1.51 13.69 3.47
C ILE A 260 -0.64 14.04 4.67
N ARG A 261 -0.16 15.28 4.75
CA ARG A 261 0.63 15.76 5.89
C ARG A 261 -0.14 15.69 7.21
N TRP A 262 -1.38 16.13 7.23
CA TRP A 262 -2.21 16.24 8.44
C TRP A 262 -2.74 14.89 8.90
N GLN A 263 -3.25 14.07 7.97
CA GLN A 263 -3.78 12.72 8.24
C GLN A 263 -2.66 11.73 8.56
N THR A 264 -1.49 11.92 7.95
CA THR A 264 -0.31 11.06 8.11
C THR A 264 -0.64 9.56 7.99
N PRO A 265 -1.17 9.09 6.85
CA PRO A 265 -1.62 7.71 6.69
C PRO A 265 -0.48 6.69 6.85
N LEU A 266 0.76 7.12 6.68
CA LEU A 266 1.99 6.39 7.01
C LEU A 266 2.80 7.21 7.99
N THR A 267 2.83 6.80 9.25
CA THR A 267 3.35 7.62 10.36
C THR A 267 4.86 7.64 10.48
N HIS A 268 5.53 6.56 10.05
CA HIS A 268 7.00 6.46 10.13
C HIS A 268 7.52 5.39 9.18
N MET A 269 8.74 5.60 8.75
CA MET A 269 9.58 4.62 8.07
C MET A 269 10.89 4.45 8.82
N MET A 270 11.54 3.31 8.67
CA MET A 270 12.81 3.02 9.33
C MET A 270 13.90 2.76 8.29
N ARG A 271 15.11 3.15 8.67
CA ARG A 271 16.34 2.79 7.97
C ARG A 271 17.34 2.23 8.98
N LYS A 272 18.19 1.35 8.54
CA LYS A 272 19.33 0.89 9.33
C LYS A 272 20.57 1.64 8.85
N ALA A 273 21.29 2.29 9.78
CA ALA A 273 22.60 2.84 9.46
C ALA A 273 23.58 1.70 9.18
N ASN A 274 24.29 1.80 8.08
CA ASN A 274 25.43 0.95 7.76
C ASN A 274 26.66 1.44 8.54
N GLU A 275 27.59 0.51 8.87
CA GLU A 275 28.86 0.83 9.53
C GLU A 275 29.84 1.53 8.59
#